data_4cdbe882a5e38160bbfe924f085c9062
#
_entry.id   4cdbe882a5e38160bbfe924f085c9062
#
_cell.length_a   1.000
_cell.length_b   1.000
_cell.length_c   1.000
_cell.angle_alpha   90.00
_cell.angle_beta   90.00
_cell.angle_gamma   90.00
#
_symmetry.space_group_name_H-M   'P 1'
#
loop_
_entity.id
_entity.type
_entity.pdbx_description
1 polymer ?
#
loop_
_entity_poly.entity_id
_entity_poly.type
_entity_poly.pdbx_seq_one_letter_code
_entity_poly.pdbx_strand_id
1 'polypeptide(L)'
;MAKSHLILAALAAEAARGKNFTSTRLNTEKTPGFDSAILESDTDRKYQVLVTTGKQSEAELKTELNALKLVSPLASSTLSVPEIIGETKDSDDSSVVVLSFDESKDIRLGAKNSEPIQLLSAELARIHSLSVADANELEIQNFSPTDLNAELVSEIDKLADTGKVPGVLLSRWEKALEDIGLWRYRPTVIHGSINSDTVGTAGDKLVMRGFGTMRVSDPAEDFGWIAGGSTEQAINTCLAQYLEIREADENLLKRAIFYSEVEIARWLSYCIEIGDDRAAEAAGADLENLAEDAQKSELPSLEATSFIGLNQQRDES
;
A
#
# COMPACT_ATOMS: atom_id res chain seq x y z
N MET A 1 -10.77 -25.54 5.60
CA MET A 1 -10.11 -26.24 4.45
C MET A 1 -10.29 -25.33 3.27
N ALA A 2 -9.22 -25.01 2.53
CA ALA A 2 -9.29 -24.10 1.38
C ALA A 2 -10.27 -24.63 0.32
N LYS A 3 -11.10 -23.76 -0.24
CA LYS A 3 -12.06 -24.11 -1.29
C LYS A 3 -11.34 -24.39 -2.62
N SER A 4 -11.78 -25.40 -3.35
CA SER A 4 -11.22 -25.70 -4.69
C SER A 4 -11.65 -24.63 -5.70
N HIS A 5 -10.85 -24.43 -6.76
CA HIS A 5 -11.19 -23.48 -7.83
C HIS A 5 -12.56 -23.75 -8.49
N LEU A 6 -13.04 -25.00 -8.50
CA LEU A 6 -14.37 -25.33 -9.03
C LEU A 6 -15.48 -24.87 -8.09
N ILE A 7 -15.30 -24.96 -6.78
CA ILE A 7 -16.24 -24.41 -5.80
C ILE A 7 -16.27 -22.90 -5.91
N LEU A 8 -15.10 -22.25 -6.01
CA LEU A 8 -14.99 -20.82 -6.19
C LEU A 8 -15.66 -20.33 -7.47
N ALA A 9 -15.55 -21.09 -8.58
CA ALA A 9 -16.23 -20.78 -9.83
C ALA A 9 -17.77 -20.90 -9.71
N ALA A 10 -18.27 -21.90 -8.97
CA ALA A 10 -19.70 -22.04 -8.73
C ALA A 10 -20.26 -20.87 -7.90
N LEU A 11 -19.56 -20.48 -6.83
CA LEU A 11 -19.92 -19.31 -6.01
C LEU A 11 -19.87 -18.01 -6.82
N ALA A 12 -18.88 -17.87 -7.68
CA ALA A 12 -18.78 -16.70 -8.57
C ALA A 12 -19.94 -16.62 -9.57
N ALA A 13 -20.40 -17.74 -10.11
CA ALA A 13 -21.56 -17.80 -11.01
C ALA A 13 -22.86 -17.40 -10.29
N GLU A 14 -22.97 -17.69 -9.00
CA GLU A 14 -24.09 -17.25 -8.15
C GLU A 14 -24.01 -15.76 -7.84
N ALA A 15 -22.83 -15.25 -7.47
CA ALA A 15 -22.60 -13.84 -7.15
C ALA A 15 -22.75 -12.94 -8.38
N ALA A 16 -22.22 -13.35 -9.53
CA ALA A 16 -22.18 -12.56 -10.77
C ALA A 16 -23.19 -13.08 -11.79
N ARG A 17 -24.47 -13.09 -11.44
CA ARG A 17 -25.56 -13.59 -12.31
C ARG A 17 -25.53 -12.94 -13.68
N GLY A 18 -25.56 -13.76 -14.72
CA GLY A 18 -25.51 -13.34 -16.13
C GLY A 18 -24.09 -13.27 -16.71
N LYS A 19 -23.07 -13.59 -15.94
CA LYS A 19 -21.73 -13.86 -16.46
C LYS A 19 -21.58 -15.35 -16.73
N ASN A 20 -20.94 -15.69 -17.86
CA ASN A 20 -20.66 -17.07 -18.23
C ASN A 20 -19.15 -17.32 -18.12
N PHE A 21 -18.74 -18.04 -17.09
CA PHE A 21 -17.34 -18.38 -16.85
C PHE A 21 -16.99 -19.66 -17.59
N THR A 22 -15.98 -19.61 -18.45
CA THR A 22 -15.55 -20.68 -19.34
C THR A 22 -14.32 -21.43 -18.81
N SER A 23 -13.50 -20.76 -18.02
CA SER A 23 -12.33 -21.33 -17.38
C SER A 23 -12.10 -20.80 -15.96
N THR A 24 -11.37 -21.57 -15.16
CA THR A 24 -10.98 -21.18 -13.81
C THR A 24 -9.60 -21.74 -13.47
N ARG A 25 -8.80 -20.93 -12.77
CA ARG A 25 -7.53 -21.35 -12.17
C ARG A 25 -7.43 -20.80 -10.74
N LEU A 26 -6.75 -21.54 -9.86
CA LEU A 26 -6.43 -20.99 -8.55
C LEU A 26 -5.59 -19.72 -8.74
N ASN A 27 -5.86 -18.71 -7.94
CA ASN A 27 -4.97 -17.58 -7.85
C ASN A 27 -3.67 -18.06 -7.17
N THR A 28 -2.56 -17.89 -7.88
CA THR A 28 -1.23 -18.23 -7.35
C THR A 28 -0.69 -17.13 -6.45
N GLU A 29 -1.18 -15.91 -6.58
CA GLU A 29 -0.94 -14.82 -5.66
C GLU A 29 -1.72 -15.12 -4.38
N LYS A 30 -1.01 -15.37 -3.29
CA LYS A 30 -1.65 -15.62 -2.00
C LYS A 30 -2.29 -14.32 -1.52
N THR A 31 -3.61 -14.35 -1.37
CA THR A 31 -4.36 -13.29 -0.68
C THR A 31 -4.65 -13.80 0.73
N PRO A 32 -3.85 -13.44 1.74
CA PRO A 32 -4.05 -13.95 3.10
C PRO A 32 -5.48 -13.69 3.58
N GLY A 33 -6.08 -14.66 4.25
CA GLY A 33 -7.46 -14.54 4.73
C GLY A 33 -8.56 -14.77 3.69
N PHE A 34 -8.21 -15.07 2.43
CA PHE A 34 -9.17 -15.34 1.35
C PHE A 34 -8.87 -16.63 0.61
N ASP A 35 -9.91 -17.37 0.26
CA ASP A 35 -9.86 -18.34 -0.83
C ASP A 35 -10.10 -17.59 -2.14
N SER A 36 -9.23 -17.73 -3.14
CA SER A 36 -9.26 -16.93 -4.37
C SER A 36 -9.02 -17.76 -5.63
N ALA A 37 -9.71 -17.39 -6.70
CA ALA A 37 -9.49 -17.93 -8.04
C ALA A 37 -9.64 -16.85 -9.10
N ILE A 38 -8.91 -17.01 -10.21
CA ILE A 38 -9.10 -16.21 -11.43
C ILE A 38 -10.00 -16.97 -12.36
N LEU A 39 -11.01 -16.28 -12.87
CA LEU A 39 -12.03 -16.78 -13.78
C LEU A 39 -11.90 -16.05 -15.12
N GLU A 40 -12.22 -16.74 -16.19
CA GLU A 40 -12.28 -16.17 -17.53
C GLU A 40 -13.70 -16.36 -18.10
N SER A 41 -14.25 -15.32 -18.70
CA SER A 41 -15.58 -15.39 -19.30
C SER A 41 -15.53 -15.74 -20.78
N ASP A 42 -16.68 -16.00 -21.37
CA ASP A 42 -16.87 -16.18 -22.80
C ASP A 42 -16.54 -14.95 -23.68
N THR A 43 -16.28 -13.81 -23.04
CA THR A 43 -15.82 -12.56 -23.68
C THR A 43 -14.33 -12.28 -23.46
N ASP A 44 -13.55 -13.29 -23.05
CA ASP A 44 -12.11 -13.21 -22.73
C ASP A 44 -11.77 -12.20 -21.61
N ARG A 45 -12.79 -11.74 -20.85
CA ARG A 45 -12.56 -10.91 -19.67
C ARG A 45 -12.23 -11.79 -18.48
N LYS A 46 -11.29 -11.30 -17.67
CA LYS A 46 -10.88 -11.99 -16.44
C LYS A 46 -11.53 -11.34 -15.22
N TYR A 47 -11.77 -12.19 -14.24
CA TYR A 47 -12.39 -11.82 -12.97
C TYR A 47 -11.67 -12.55 -11.84
N GLN A 48 -11.65 -11.93 -10.68
CA GLN A 48 -11.18 -12.55 -9.45
C GLN A 48 -12.39 -12.81 -8.55
N VAL A 49 -12.51 -14.04 -8.07
CA VAL A 49 -13.43 -14.36 -6.97
C VAL A 49 -12.63 -14.41 -5.67
N LEU A 50 -13.14 -13.76 -4.64
CA LEU A 50 -12.63 -13.75 -3.28
C LEU A 50 -13.71 -14.32 -2.36
N VAL A 51 -13.33 -15.23 -1.46
CA VAL A 51 -14.18 -15.76 -0.41
C VAL A 51 -13.47 -15.61 0.92
N THR A 52 -14.11 -14.95 1.87
CA THR A 52 -13.54 -14.71 3.20
C THR A 52 -13.37 -16.01 3.97
N THR A 53 -12.29 -16.13 4.77
CA THR A 53 -12.02 -17.34 5.58
C THR A 53 -12.15 -17.07 7.08
N GLY A 54 -12.47 -15.83 7.48
CA GLY A 54 -12.60 -15.45 8.90
C GLY A 54 -12.99 -14.00 9.11
N LYS A 55 -13.11 -13.61 10.38
CA LYS A 55 -13.59 -12.26 10.74
C LYS A 55 -12.68 -11.12 10.25
N GLN A 56 -11.37 -11.36 10.22
CA GLN A 56 -10.42 -10.36 9.76
C GLN A 56 -10.61 -10.08 8.26
N SER A 57 -10.70 -11.14 7.45
CA SER A 57 -10.95 -10.99 6.00
C SER A 57 -12.35 -10.45 5.69
N GLU A 58 -13.35 -10.67 6.55
CA GLU A 58 -14.65 -10.00 6.43
C GLU A 58 -14.53 -8.47 6.60
N ALA A 59 -13.77 -8.02 7.59
CA ALA A 59 -13.54 -6.58 7.81
C ALA A 59 -12.72 -5.96 6.66
N GLU A 60 -11.70 -6.66 6.20
CA GLU A 60 -10.86 -6.24 5.06
C GLU A 60 -11.68 -6.17 3.77
N LEU A 61 -12.49 -7.19 3.47
CA LEU A 61 -13.39 -7.17 2.31
C LEU A 61 -14.37 -6.00 2.37
N LYS A 62 -14.94 -5.71 3.54
CA LYS A 62 -15.82 -4.54 3.71
C LYS A 62 -15.09 -3.24 3.36
N THR A 63 -13.84 -3.09 3.83
CA THR A 63 -13.01 -1.92 3.49
C THR A 63 -12.73 -1.89 1.98
N GLU A 64 -12.32 -3.01 1.37
CA GLU A 64 -12.10 -3.13 -0.08
C GLU A 64 -13.30 -2.65 -0.89
N LEU A 65 -14.50 -3.16 -0.58
CA LEU A 65 -15.73 -2.80 -1.29
C LEU A 65 -16.09 -1.32 -1.13
N ASN A 66 -15.89 -0.75 0.04
CA ASN A 66 -16.13 0.68 0.29
C ASN A 66 -15.08 1.54 -0.40
N ALA A 67 -13.82 1.12 -0.36
CA ALA A 67 -12.73 1.79 -1.08
C ALA A 67 -12.95 1.77 -2.59
N LEU A 68 -13.38 0.64 -3.18
CA LEU A 68 -13.69 0.53 -4.60
C LEU A 68 -14.82 1.48 -5.02
N LYS A 69 -15.84 1.71 -4.17
CA LYS A 69 -16.88 2.72 -4.43
C LYS A 69 -16.28 4.13 -4.48
N LEU A 70 -15.30 4.41 -3.62
CA LEU A 70 -14.66 5.73 -3.54
C LEU A 70 -13.71 5.97 -4.71
N VAL A 71 -12.92 4.96 -5.13
CA VAL A 71 -11.91 5.12 -6.19
C VAL A 71 -12.43 4.85 -7.61
N SER A 72 -13.56 4.17 -7.77
CA SER A 72 -14.09 3.85 -9.11
C SER A 72 -14.24 5.06 -10.05
N PRO A 73 -14.57 6.28 -9.58
CA PRO A 73 -14.63 7.46 -10.44
C PRO A 73 -13.27 7.90 -10.99
N LEU A 74 -12.14 7.43 -10.40
CA LEU A 74 -10.79 7.74 -10.86
C LEU A 74 -10.37 6.85 -12.06
N ALA A 75 -11.07 5.74 -12.31
CA ALA A 75 -10.78 4.86 -13.43
C ALA A 75 -10.77 5.64 -14.75
N SER A 76 -9.73 5.47 -15.56
CA SER A 76 -9.47 6.30 -16.73
C SER A 76 -8.70 5.53 -17.82
N SER A 77 -8.24 6.22 -18.83
CA SER A 77 -7.30 5.65 -19.82
C SER A 77 -5.93 5.33 -19.22
N THR A 78 -5.56 5.92 -18.10
CA THR A 78 -4.27 5.76 -17.42
C THR A 78 -4.34 4.93 -16.14
N LEU A 79 -5.54 4.72 -15.57
CA LEU A 79 -5.74 3.97 -14.33
C LEU A 79 -6.82 2.90 -14.48
N SER A 80 -6.49 1.66 -14.12
CA SER A 80 -7.44 0.57 -13.90
C SER A 80 -7.54 0.26 -12.41
N VAL A 81 -8.79 0.19 -11.94
CA VAL A 81 -9.15 -0.30 -10.60
C VAL A 81 -10.20 -1.40 -10.76
N PRO A 82 -10.29 -2.38 -9.84
CA PRO A 82 -11.29 -3.44 -9.92
C PRO A 82 -12.72 -2.87 -9.88
N GLU A 83 -13.59 -3.45 -10.72
CA GLU A 83 -15.04 -3.22 -10.67
C GLU A 83 -15.71 -4.31 -9.85
N ILE A 84 -16.64 -3.96 -8.97
CA ILE A 84 -17.46 -4.92 -8.24
C ILE A 84 -18.52 -5.48 -9.22
N ILE A 85 -18.40 -6.77 -9.54
CA ILE A 85 -19.27 -7.44 -10.50
C ILE A 85 -20.48 -8.08 -9.83
N GLY A 86 -20.27 -8.62 -8.61
CA GLY A 86 -21.35 -9.22 -7.84
C GLY A 86 -20.88 -9.70 -6.47
N GLU A 87 -21.86 -9.85 -5.60
CA GLU A 87 -21.67 -10.26 -4.21
C GLU A 87 -22.72 -11.32 -3.83
N THR A 88 -22.34 -12.27 -3.00
CA THR A 88 -23.23 -13.26 -2.40
C THR A 88 -22.64 -13.77 -1.07
N LYS A 89 -23.36 -14.70 -0.43
CA LYS A 89 -22.84 -15.44 0.72
C LYS A 89 -22.76 -16.92 0.39
N ASP A 90 -21.74 -17.59 0.90
CA ASP A 90 -21.65 -19.06 0.88
C ASP A 90 -22.54 -19.67 1.98
N SER A 91 -22.74 -20.96 1.94
CA SER A 91 -23.55 -21.75 2.89
C SER A 91 -23.07 -21.66 4.34
N ASP A 92 -21.81 -21.30 4.59
CA ASP A 92 -21.21 -21.06 5.89
C ASP A 92 -21.21 -19.57 6.32
N ASP A 93 -21.96 -18.72 5.61
CA ASP A 93 -22.09 -17.26 5.79
C ASP A 93 -20.84 -16.46 5.41
N SER A 94 -19.81 -17.10 4.82
CA SER A 94 -18.64 -16.41 4.29
C SER A 94 -19.02 -15.49 3.14
N SER A 95 -18.46 -14.28 3.10
CA SER A 95 -18.70 -13.33 2.01
C SER A 95 -17.99 -13.77 0.74
N VAL A 96 -18.70 -13.67 -0.37
CA VAL A 96 -18.21 -13.96 -1.72
C VAL A 96 -18.32 -12.70 -2.56
N VAL A 97 -17.22 -12.26 -3.16
CA VAL A 97 -17.22 -11.15 -4.11
C VAL A 97 -16.54 -11.55 -5.41
N VAL A 98 -17.06 -11.03 -6.52
CA VAL A 98 -16.44 -11.13 -7.84
C VAL A 98 -16.05 -9.73 -8.28
N LEU A 99 -14.77 -9.56 -8.55
CA LEU A 99 -14.17 -8.31 -9.04
C LEU A 99 -13.70 -8.50 -10.49
N SER A 100 -13.68 -7.42 -11.29
CA SER A 100 -12.93 -7.43 -12.54
C SER A 100 -11.44 -7.61 -12.26
N PHE A 101 -10.71 -8.25 -13.17
CA PHE A 101 -9.29 -8.52 -13.01
C PHE A 101 -8.53 -8.19 -14.27
N ASP A 102 -7.64 -7.21 -14.20
CA ASP A 102 -6.70 -6.87 -15.26
C ASP A 102 -5.33 -7.47 -14.94
N GLU A 103 -4.79 -8.27 -15.84
CA GLU A 103 -3.41 -8.73 -15.73
C GLU A 103 -2.46 -7.57 -15.89
N SER A 104 -1.43 -7.53 -15.07
CA SER A 104 -0.41 -6.49 -15.09
C SER A 104 0.99 -7.07 -14.98
N LYS A 105 1.97 -6.28 -15.41
CA LYS A 105 3.40 -6.56 -15.22
C LYS A 105 3.89 -5.73 -14.04
N ASP A 106 4.82 -6.29 -13.29
CA ASP A 106 5.43 -5.60 -12.15
C ASP A 106 6.14 -4.32 -12.57
N ILE A 107 6.03 -3.30 -11.74
CA ILE A 107 6.85 -2.10 -11.85
C ILE A 107 8.21 -2.41 -11.23
N ARG A 108 9.27 -2.24 -12.02
CA ARG A 108 10.65 -2.37 -11.53
C ARG A 108 11.12 -1.03 -11.01
N LEU A 109 11.17 -0.91 -9.69
CA LEU A 109 11.84 0.20 -9.02
C LEU A 109 13.33 0.18 -9.37
N GLY A 110 13.98 1.32 -9.49
CA GLY A 110 15.40 1.40 -9.89
C GLY A 110 15.68 1.18 -11.39
N ALA A 111 14.67 0.89 -12.20
CA ALA A 111 14.84 0.85 -13.65
C ALA A 111 15.17 2.25 -14.22
N LYS A 112 15.88 2.28 -15.37
CA LYS A 112 16.19 3.55 -16.05
C LYS A 112 14.93 4.27 -16.56
N ASN A 113 13.86 3.52 -16.87
CA ASN A 113 12.58 4.08 -17.26
C ASN A 113 11.74 4.38 -16.01
N SER A 114 11.56 5.64 -15.72
CA SER A 114 10.77 6.14 -14.59
C SER A 114 9.28 6.41 -14.92
N GLU A 115 8.83 6.22 -16.18
CA GLU A 115 7.44 6.50 -16.58
C GLU A 115 6.40 5.78 -15.71
N PRO A 116 6.53 4.46 -15.37
CA PRO A 116 5.56 3.80 -14.51
C PRO A 116 5.49 4.40 -13.10
N ILE A 117 6.65 4.86 -12.57
CA ILE A 117 6.72 5.47 -11.24
C ILE A 117 6.09 6.87 -11.26
N GLN A 118 6.29 7.65 -12.33
CA GLN A 118 5.66 8.95 -12.51
C GLN A 118 4.14 8.79 -12.62
N LEU A 119 3.68 7.81 -13.40
CA LEU A 119 2.27 7.51 -13.52
C LEU A 119 1.67 7.10 -12.16
N LEU A 120 2.35 6.23 -11.41
CA LEU A 120 1.95 5.87 -10.05
C LEU A 120 1.83 7.11 -9.16
N SER A 121 2.81 7.99 -9.20
CA SER A 121 2.81 9.22 -8.41
C SER A 121 1.62 10.13 -8.75
N ALA A 122 1.31 10.29 -10.03
CA ALA A 122 0.14 11.05 -10.48
C ALA A 122 -1.18 10.46 -9.98
N GLU A 123 -1.31 9.12 -10.03
CA GLU A 123 -2.52 8.45 -9.55
C GLU A 123 -2.62 8.47 -8.01
N LEU A 124 -1.51 8.36 -7.29
CA LEU A 124 -1.48 8.58 -5.84
C LEU A 124 -1.93 10.00 -5.49
N ALA A 125 -1.48 11.02 -6.22
CA ALA A 125 -1.94 12.39 -6.00
C ALA A 125 -3.46 12.54 -6.19
N ARG A 126 -4.07 11.81 -7.12
CA ARG A 126 -5.52 11.78 -7.32
C ARG A 126 -6.24 11.06 -6.18
N ILE A 127 -5.74 9.89 -5.74
CA ILE A 127 -6.27 9.16 -4.60
C ILE A 127 -6.21 10.02 -3.34
N HIS A 128 -5.06 10.63 -3.06
CA HIS A 128 -4.86 11.52 -1.91
C HIS A 128 -5.71 12.80 -1.98
N SER A 129 -6.27 13.13 -3.13
CA SER A 129 -7.18 14.26 -3.33
C SER A 129 -8.66 13.89 -3.16
N LEU A 130 -8.97 12.62 -2.92
CA LEU A 130 -10.34 12.19 -2.61
C LEU A 130 -10.85 12.85 -1.33
N SER A 131 -12.16 13.01 -1.25
CA SER A 131 -12.82 13.63 -0.11
C SER A 131 -12.72 12.76 1.15
N VAL A 132 -12.12 13.31 2.20
CA VAL A 132 -12.12 12.66 3.53
C VAL A 132 -13.53 12.52 4.09
N ALA A 133 -14.44 13.45 3.76
CA ALA A 133 -15.84 13.36 4.18
C ALA A 133 -16.52 12.16 3.54
N ASP A 134 -16.32 11.93 2.23
CA ASP A 134 -16.90 10.79 1.52
C ASP A 134 -16.30 9.46 2.04
N ALA A 135 -15.00 9.46 2.36
CA ALA A 135 -14.34 8.30 2.98
C ALA A 135 -14.96 7.97 4.36
N ASN A 136 -15.25 9.00 5.18
CA ASN A 136 -15.90 8.80 6.47
C ASN A 136 -17.35 8.31 6.31
N GLU A 137 -18.10 8.79 5.32
CA GLU A 137 -19.46 8.28 5.02
C GLU A 137 -19.46 6.80 4.62
N LEU A 138 -18.36 6.34 3.99
CA LEU A 138 -18.14 4.94 3.63
C LEU A 138 -17.49 4.12 4.76
N GLU A 139 -17.41 4.67 5.97
CA GLU A 139 -16.81 4.00 7.15
C GLU A 139 -15.34 3.57 6.93
N ILE A 140 -14.61 4.27 6.08
CA ILE A 140 -13.17 4.08 5.91
C ILE A 140 -12.47 4.62 7.16
N GLN A 141 -11.57 3.82 7.74
CA GLN A 141 -10.88 4.15 8.97
C GLN A 141 -10.09 5.47 8.84
N ASN A 142 -10.08 6.27 9.91
CA ASN A 142 -9.44 7.58 9.91
C ASN A 142 -8.50 7.71 11.11
N PHE A 143 -7.22 8.01 10.84
CA PHE A 143 -6.19 8.22 11.83
C PHE A 143 -5.79 9.70 11.87
N SER A 144 -5.81 10.29 13.05
CA SER A 144 -5.11 11.55 13.25
C SER A 144 -3.59 11.33 13.28
N PRO A 145 -2.77 12.37 13.04
CA PRO A 145 -1.31 12.24 13.17
C PRO A 145 -0.86 11.74 14.55
N THR A 146 -1.59 12.09 15.60
CA THR A 146 -1.30 11.66 16.97
C THR A 146 -1.62 10.17 17.18
N ASP A 147 -2.77 9.71 16.66
CA ASP A 147 -3.15 8.30 16.76
C ASP A 147 -2.20 7.41 15.98
N LEU A 148 -1.85 7.82 14.75
CA LEU A 148 -0.90 7.08 13.91
C LEU A 148 0.49 7.03 14.55
N ASN A 149 0.99 8.15 15.09
CA ASN A 149 2.28 8.16 15.78
C ASN A 149 2.27 7.21 16.98
N ALA A 150 1.21 7.19 17.79
CA ALA A 150 1.09 6.26 18.93
C ALA A 150 1.06 4.79 18.47
N GLU A 151 0.41 4.48 17.35
CA GLU A 151 0.44 3.14 16.76
C GLU A 151 1.85 2.75 16.30
N LEU A 152 2.55 3.66 15.62
CA LEU A 152 3.93 3.42 15.17
C LEU A 152 4.88 3.21 16.34
N VAL A 153 4.77 3.98 17.43
CA VAL A 153 5.54 3.75 18.67
C VAL A 153 5.29 2.34 19.20
N SER A 154 4.01 1.95 19.34
CA SER A 154 3.65 0.61 19.82
C SER A 154 4.16 -0.50 18.89
N GLU A 155 4.23 -0.24 17.60
CA GLU A 155 4.76 -1.18 16.61
C GLU A 155 6.28 -1.32 16.73
N ILE A 156 7.00 -0.21 16.82
CA ILE A 156 8.47 -0.23 17.00
C ILE A 156 8.84 -0.96 18.29
N ASP A 157 8.09 -0.76 19.39
CA ASP A 157 8.27 -1.49 20.65
C ASP A 157 8.14 -3.02 20.43
N LYS A 158 7.11 -3.45 19.70
CA LYS A 158 6.92 -4.89 19.37
C LYS A 158 8.05 -5.43 18.49
N LEU A 159 8.52 -4.66 17.53
CA LEU A 159 9.66 -5.04 16.68
C LEU A 159 10.94 -5.14 17.52
N ALA A 160 11.15 -4.23 18.48
CA ALA A 160 12.28 -4.27 19.40
C ALA A 160 12.24 -5.54 20.28
N ASP A 161 11.07 -5.93 20.78
CA ASP A 161 10.86 -7.12 21.61
C ASP A 161 11.24 -8.42 20.88
N THR A 162 11.25 -8.43 19.56
CA THR A 162 11.73 -9.60 18.78
C THR A 162 13.23 -9.86 18.97
N GLY A 163 13.98 -8.83 19.37
CA GLY A 163 15.46 -8.88 19.47
C GLY A 163 16.17 -9.08 18.13
N LYS A 164 15.46 -8.86 17.00
CA LYS A 164 15.97 -9.06 15.63
C LYS A 164 16.34 -7.76 14.93
N VAL A 165 15.84 -6.63 15.41
CA VAL A 165 16.11 -5.32 14.82
C VAL A 165 17.37 -4.72 15.46
N PRO A 166 18.37 -4.28 14.68
CA PRO A 166 19.57 -3.63 15.20
C PRO A 166 19.25 -2.36 16.00
N GLY A 167 19.88 -2.19 17.18
CA GLY A 167 19.60 -1.09 18.11
C GLY A 167 19.84 0.30 17.52
N VAL A 168 20.74 0.45 16.54
CA VAL A 168 20.98 1.73 15.86
C VAL A 168 19.77 2.15 15.03
N LEU A 169 19.04 1.21 14.42
CA LEU A 169 17.80 1.49 13.67
C LEU A 169 16.66 1.83 14.62
N LEU A 170 16.49 1.09 15.72
CA LEU A 170 15.51 1.40 16.75
C LEU A 170 15.70 2.84 17.27
N SER A 171 16.93 3.21 17.64
CA SER A 171 17.23 4.56 18.11
C SER A 171 16.99 5.64 17.04
N ARG A 172 17.19 5.32 15.76
CA ARG A 172 16.92 6.22 14.64
C ARG A 172 15.41 6.44 14.47
N TRP A 173 14.62 5.37 14.52
CA TRP A 173 13.16 5.43 14.37
C TRP A 173 12.48 6.07 15.58
N GLU A 174 12.93 5.77 16.80
CA GLU A 174 12.46 6.42 18.04
C GLU A 174 12.65 7.95 17.97
N LYS A 175 13.85 8.42 17.58
CA LYS A 175 14.11 9.85 17.41
C LYS A 175 13.21 10.48 16.35
N ALA A 176 12.95 9.78 15.25
CA ALA A 176 12.03 10.27 14.21
C ALA A 176 10.60 10.36 14.74
N LEU A 177 10.15 9.40 15.56
CA LEU A 177 8.80 9.42 16.16
C LEU A 177 8.65 10.50 17.23
N GLU A 178 9.73 10.86 17.94
CA GLU A 178 9.75 11.96 18.93
C GLU A 178 9.76 13.35 18.28
N ASP A 179 10.15 13.46 17.01
CA ASP A 179 10.22 14.74 16.29
C ASP A 179 8.82 15.21 15.84
N ILE A 180 8.15 15.99 16.69
CA ILE A 180 6.81 16.53 16.42
C ILE A 180 6.75 17.30 15.06
N GLY A 181 7.86 17.90 14.65
CA GLY A 181 7.95 18.62 13.38
C GLY A 181 7.78 17.72 12.17
N LEU A 182 8.33 16.49 12.24
CA LEU A 182 8.26 15.48 11.18
C LEU A 182 6.81 15.05 10.91
N TRP A 183 5.97 14.95 11.93
CA TRP A 183 4.59 14.44 11.87
C TRP A 183 3.54 15.54 11.70
N ARG A 184 3.93 16.73 11.24
CA ARG A 184 3.01 17.80 10.90
C ARG A 184 2.56 17.69 9.44
N TYR A 185 1.56 16.88 9.19
CA TYR A 185 0.95 16.70 7.88
C TYR A 185 -0.58 16.78 7.97
N ARG A 186 -1.24 16.90 6.83
CA ARG A 186 -2.69 16.81 6.71
C ARG A 186 -3.07 15.38 6.31
N PRO A 187 -3.81 14.63 7.14
CA PRO A 187 -4.30 13.30 6.78
C PRO A 187 -5.12 13.34 5.50
N THR A 188 -4.98 12.31 4.69
CA THR A 188 -5.65 12.17 3.41
C THR A 188 -6.04 10.72 3.16
N VAL A 189 -6.94 10.48 2.22
CA VAL A 189 -7.22 9.12 1.76
C VAL A 189 -5.95 8.55 1.14
N ILE A 190 -5.51 7.38 1.59
CA ILE A 190 -4.35 6.65 1.07
C ILE A 190 -4.75 5.25 0.65
N HIS A 191 -4.01 4.66 -0.27
CA HIS A 191 -4.16 3.24 -0.65
C HIS A 191 -3.79 2.34 0.53
N GLY A 192 -2.67 2.64 1.20
CA GLY A 192 -2.21 2.01 2.44
C GLY A 192 -1.43 0.70 2.27
N SER A 193 -1.20 0.24 1.01
CA SER A 193 -0.39 -0.96 0.73
C SER A 193 0.15 -0.92 -0.70
N ILE A 194 0.97 0.07 -1.02
CA ILE A 194 1.61 0.18 -2.34
C ILE A 194 2.85 -0.73 -2.37
N ASN A 195 2.81 -1.74 -3.25
CA ASN A 195 3.89 -2.69 -3.48
C ASN A 195 3.72 -3.41 -4.83
N SER A 196 4.60 -4.37 -5.15
CA SER A 196 4.57 -5.13 -6.41
C SER A 196 3.30 -5.96 -6.63
N ASP A 197 2.60 -6.36 -5.57
CA ASP A 197 1.40 -7.20 -5.65
C ASP A 197 0.15 -6.35 -5.91
N THR A 198 0.16 -5.09 -5.46
CA THR A 198 -0.99 -4.18 -5.55
C THR A 198 -0.92 -3.22 -6.72
N VAL A 199 0.27 -3.02 -7.31
CA VAL A 199 0.46 -2.06 -8.41
C VAL A 199 1.27 -2.68 -9.54
N GLY A 200 0.78 -2.55 -10.77
CA GLY A 200 1.46 -3.00 -11.97
C GLY A 200 1.06 -2.18 -13.20
N THR A 201 1.55 -2.58 -14.38
CA THR A 201 1.24 -1.91 -15.65
C THR A 201 0.64 -2.87 -16.67
N ALA A 202 -0.33 -2.39 -17.45
CA ALA A 202 -0.89 -3.07 -18.61
C ALA A 202 -0.84 -2.11 -19.82
N GLY A 203 0.21 -2.23 -20.62
CA GLY A 203 0.55 -1.22 -21.62
C GLY A 203 0.90 0.11 -20.96
N ASP A 204 0.23 1.19 -21.38
CA ASP A 204 0.42 2.54 -20.83
C ASP A 204 -0.49 2.83 -19.64
N LYS A 205 -1.17 1.80 -19.12
CA LYS A 205 -2.14 1.93 -18.04
C LYS A 205 -1.57 1.36 -16.75
N LEU A 206 -1.73 2.10 -15.66
CA LEU A 206 -1.49 1.60 -14.32
C LEU A 206 -2.67 0.71 -13.91
N VAL A 207 -2.39 -0.42 -13.28
CA VAL A 207 -3.37 -1.31 -12.66
C VAL A 207 -3.13 -1.27 -11.16
N MET A 208 -4.13 -0.83 -10.41
CA MET A 208 -4.09 -0.82 -8.94
C MET A 208 -5.16 -1.74 -8.38
N ARG A 209 -4.85 -2.47 -7.32
CA ARG A 209 -5.72 -3.44 -6.66
C ARG A 209 -5.38 -3.55 -5.17
N GLY A 210 -6.21 -4.26 -4.38
CA GLY A 210 -5.92 -4.49 -2.97
C GLY A 210 -6.17 -3.25 -2.11
N PHE A 211 -7.33 -2.63 -2.26
CA PHE A 211 -7.74 -1.45 -1.50
C PHE A 211 -8.28 -1.76 -0.09
N GLY A 212 -8.15 -3.01 0.37
CA GLY A 212 -8.64 -3.46 1.69
C GLY A 212 -7.94 -2.82 2.89
N THR A 213 -6.82 -2.14 2.63
CA THR A 213 -6.06 -1.36 3.63
C THR A 213 -6.25 0.16 3.50
N MET A 214 -7.14 0.60 2.59
CA MET A 214 -7.42 2.02 2.41
C MET A 214 -7.89 2.66 3.70
N ARG A 215 -7.33 3.83 3.98
CA ARG A 215 -7.65 4.62 5.18
C ARG A 215 -7.37 6.10 4.96
N VAL A 216 -7.83 6.92 5.88
CA VAL A 216 -7.38 8.31 5.99
C VAL A 216 -6.20 8.33 6.94
N SER A 217 -5.00 8.67 6.43
CA SER A 217 -3.74 8.60 7.16
C SER A 217 -2.68 9.52 6.56
N ASP A 218 -1.40 9.22 6.80
CA ASP A 218 -0.25 9.94 6.26
C ASP A 218 -0.01 9.59 4.79
N PRO A 219 -0.06 10.57 3.85
CA PRO A 219 0.24 10.32 2.45
C PRO A 219 1.64 9.73 2.20
N ALA A 220 2.58 9.92 3.11
CA ALA A 220 3.94 9.38 2.98
C ALA A 220 4.00 7.84 3.02
N GLU A 221 3.01 7.17 3.61
CA GLU A 221 2.93 5.71 3.64
C GLU A 221 2.92 5.11 2.23
N ASP A 222 2.14 5.69 1.31
CA ASP A 222 2.05 5.22 -0.08
C ASP A 222 3.33 5.47 -0.89
N PHE A 223 4.25 6.28 -0.40
CA PHE A 223 5.55 6.52 -1.00
C PHE A 223 6.67 5.62 -0.44
N GLY A 224 6.43 4.89 0.64
CA GLY A 224 7.45 4.06 1.29
C GLY A 224 8.10 3.05 0.33
N TRP A 225 7.31 2.33 -0.46
CA TRP A 225 7.84 1.39 -1.45
C TRP A 225 8.70 2.07 -2.53
N ILE A 226 8.27 3.24 -3.03
CA ILE A 226 9.03 4.01 -4.02
C ILE A 226 10.34 4.52 -3.40
N ALA A 227 10.29 5.03 -2.17
CA ALA A 227 11.44 5.56 -1.45
C ALA A 227 12.50 4.47 -1.17
N GLY A 228 12.06 3.26 -0.80
CA GLY A 228 12.96 2.15 -0.50
C GLY A 228 13.58 1.46 -1.72
N GLY A 229 12.93 1.53 -2.89
CA GLY A 229 13.35 0.75 -4.06
C GLY A 229 13.83 1.56 -5.26
N SER A 230 13.77 2.90 -5.22
CA SER A 230 14.07 3.76 -6.36
C SER A 230 15.36 4.57 -6.19
N THR A 231 15.92 5.01 -7.31
CA THR A 231 17.04 5.96 -7.27
C THR A 231 16.58 7.34 -6.82
N GLU A 232 17.47 8.14 -6.24
CA GLU A 232 17.17 9.52 -5.83
C GLU A 232 16.57 10.35 -6.98
N GLN A 233 17.09 10.20 -8.20
CA GLN A 233 16.55 10.88 -9.37
C GLN A 233 15.10 10.47 -9.66
N ALA A 234 14.76 9.17 -9.54
CA ALA A 234 13.42 8.66 -9.76
C ALA A 234 12.46 9.17 -8.67
N ILE A 235 12.89 9.19 -7.42
CA ILE A 235 12.13 9.75 -6.29
C ILE A 235 11.82 11.23 -6.51
N ASN A 236 12.83 12.03 -6.88
CA ASN A 236 12.66 13.46 -7.14
C ASN A 236 11.70 13.72 -8.31
N THR A 237 11.78 12.91 -9.38
CA THR A 237 10.87 13.02 -10.52
C THR A 237 9.43 12.62 -10.12
N CYS A 238 9.28 11.58 -9.31
CA CYS A 238 8.01 11.13 -8.75
C CYS A 238 7.38 12.24 -7.90
N LEU A 239 8.14 12.83 -6.98
CA LEU A 239 7.64 13.90 -6.13
C LEU A 239 7.27 15.15 -6.95
N ALA A 240 8.04 15.52 -7.95
CA ALA A 240 7.72 16.63 -8.85
C ALA A 240 6.37 16.39 -9.55
N GLN A 241 6.13 15.18 -10.07
CA GLN A 241 4.86 14.80 -10.70
C GLN A 241 3.68 14.85 -9.72
N TYR A 242 3.88 14.42 -8.48
CA TYR A 242 2.87 14.52 -7.43
C TYR A 242 2.49 15.98 -7.15
N LEU A 243 3.50 16.85 -7.02
CA LEU A 243 3.34 18.27 -6.69
C LEU A 243 2.66 19.09 -7.81
N GLU A 244 2.64 18.61 -9.05
CA GLU A 244 1.84 19.21 -10.13
C GLU A 244 0.33 19.07 -9.90
N ILE A 245 -0.10 18.05 -9.14
CA ILE A 245 -1.51 17.71 -8.93
C ILE A 245 -1.97 18.10 -7.51
N ARG A 246 -1.10 17.88 -6.52
CA ARG A 246 -1.41 18.04 -5.11
C ARG A 246 -0.22 18.61 -4.33
N GLU A 247 -0.50 19.55 -3.43
CA GLU A 247 0.48 20.04 -2.47
C GLU A 247 0.88 18.93 -1.47
N ALA A 248 2.16 18.94 -1.08
CA ALA A 248 2.71 18.11 -0.03
C ALA A 248 3.43 18.97 1.01
N ASP A 249 3.51 18.46 2.24
CA ASP A 249 4.38 19.08 3.24
C ASP A 249 5.85 18.74 2.96
N GLU A 250 6.75 19.53 3.50
CA GLU A 250 8.19 19.47 3.25
C GLU A 250 8.87 18.20 3.81
N ASN A 251 8.20 17.47 4.71
CA ASN A 251 8.71 16.28 5.36
C ASN A 251 8.14 14.96 4.78
N LEU A 252 7.28 15.03 3.74
CA LEU A 252 6.66 13.85 3.12
C LEU A 252 7.72 12.79 2.75
N LEU A 253 8.80 13.18 2.08
CA LEU A 253 9.84 12.23 1.67
C LEU A 253 10.58 11.62 2.86
N LYS A 254 10.83 12.37 3.92
CA LYS A 254 11.50 11.86 5.13
C LYS A 254 10.66 10.79 5.83
N ARG A 255 9.34 11.02 5.92
CA ARG A 255 8.42 10.00 6.45
C ARG A 255 8.31 8.80 5.52
N ALA A 256 8.31 9.00 4.19
CA ALA A 256 8.35 7.88 3.24
C ALA A 256 9.61 7.00 3.41
N ILE A 257 10.76 7.61 3.66
CA ILE A 257 12.01 6.89 3.98
C ILE A 257 11.85 6.15 5.32
N PHE A 258 11.30 6.79 6.36
CA PHE A 258 11.00 6.11 7.62
C PHE A 258 10.13 4.87 7.42
N TYR A 259 9.02 4.99 6.67
CA TYR A 259 8.16 3.85 6.37
C TYR A 259 8.89 2.75 5.60
N SER A 260 9.74 3.11 4.63
CA SER A 260 10.51 2.12 3.86
C SER A 260 11.50 1.33 4.72
N GLU A 261 12.12 1.98 5.69
CA GLU A 261 13.04 1.34 6.63
C GLU A 261 12.29 0.39 7.59
N VAL A 262 11.17 0.83 8.16
CA VAL A 262 10.36 0.04 9.08
C VAL A 262 9.73 -1.17 8.38
N GLU A 263 9.39 -1.05 7.09
CA GLU A 263 8.78 -2.14 6.31
C GLU A 263 9.67 -3.37 6.22
N ILE A 264 11.00 -3.21 6.22
CA ILE A 264 11.94 -4.35 6.22
C ILE A 264 11.79 -5.14 7.54
N ALA A 265 11.63 -4.44 8.67
CA ALA A 265 11.43 -5.10 9.97
C ALA A 265 10.03 -5.74 10.09
N ARG A 266 8.99 -5.13 9.52
CA ARG A 266 7.66 -5.72 9.40
C ARG A 266 7.72 -7.02 8.61
N TRP A 267 8.39 -6.99 7.46
CA TRP A 267 8.57 -8.16 6.61
C TRP A 267 9.33 -9.27 7.32
N LEU A 268 10.42 -8.94 8.02
CA LEU A 268 11.13 -9.91 8.85
C LEU A 268 10.21 -10.57 9.89
N SER A 269 9.44 -9.76 10.62
CA SER A 269 8.51 -10.26 11.63
C SER A 269 7.46 -11.20 11.03
N TYR A 270 6.87 -10.82 9.91
CA TYR A 270 5.92 -11.64 9.18
C TYR A 270 6.52 -12.97 8.70
N CYS A 271 7.73 -12.95 8.12
CA CYS A 271 8.41 -14.16 7.67
C CYS A 271 8.66 -15.14 8.83
N ILE A 272 9.03 -14.62 10.00
CA ILE A 272 9.20 -15.43 11.22
C ILE A 272 7.86 -16.06 11.64
N GLU A 273 6.78 -15.28 11.65
CA GLU A 273 5.46 -15.75 12.04
C GLU A 273 4.94 -16.88 11.15
N ILE A 274 5.16 -16.79 9.83
CA ILE A 274 4.72 -17.82 8.88
C ILE A 274 5.72 -18.99 8.72
N GLY A 275 6.90 -18.90 9.38
CA GLY A 275 7.93 -19.93 9.32
C GLY A 275 8.69 -20.00 7.99
N ASP A 276 8.81 -18.88 7.27
CA ASP A 276 9.66 -18.77 6.07
C ASP A 276 11.08 -18.33 6.47
N ASP A 277 11.86 -19.31 6.94
CA ASP A 277 13.23 -19.06 7.43
C ASP A 277 14.14 -18.41 6.38
N ARG A 278 13.95 -18.74 5.09
CA ARG A 278 14.77 -18.18 4.01
C ARG A 278 14.48 -16.69 3.79
N ALA A 279 13.21 -16.31 3.76
CA ALA A 279 12.82 -14.93 3.61
C ALA A 279 13.18 -14.11 4.86
N ALA A 280 13.05 -14.72 6.05
CA ALA A 280 13.47 -14.11 7.31
C ALA A 280 14.99 -13.85 7.36
N GLU A 281 15.82 -14.79 6.89
CA GLU A 281 17.26 -14.60 6.80
C GLU A 281 17.64 -13.46 5.83
N ALA A 282 16.98 -13.38 4.67
CA ALA A 282 17.20 -12.30 3.71
C ALA A 282 16.80 -10.92 4.30
N ALA A 283 15.62 -10.82 4.92
CA ALA A 283 15.18 -9.57 5.55
C ALA A 283 16.08 -9.15 6.72
N GLY A 284 16.59 -10.12 7.48
CA GLY A 284 17.58 -9.88 8.53
C GLY A 284 18.89 -9.30 7.98
N ALA A 285 19.38 -9.84 6.86
CA ALA A 285 20.57 -9.30 6.18
C ALA A 285 20.34 -7.87 5.65
N ASP A 286 19.15 -7.57 5.13
CA ASP A 286 18.80 -6.22 4.68
C ASP A 286 18.77 -5.22 5.85
N LEU A 287 18.27 -5.63 7.04
CA LEU A 287 18.31 -4.79 8.25
C LEU A 287 19.75 -4.55 8.75
N GLU A 288 20.63 -5.56 8.68
CA GLU A 288 22.03 -5.39 9.05
C GLU A 288 22.75 -4.42 8.09
N ASN A 289 22.52 -4.53 6.78
CA ASN A 289 23.05 -3.59 5.80
C ASN A 289 22.57 -2.16 6.08
N LEU A 290 21.29 -1.98 6.33
CA LEU A 290 20.70 -0.68 6.68
C LEU A 290 21.31 -0.12 7.97
N ALA A 291 21.57 -0.98 8.96
CA ALA A 291 22.22 -0.59 10.21
C ALA A 291 23.66 -0.15 10.02
N GLU A 292 24.41 -0.81 9.14
CA GLU A 292 25.76 -0.40 8.77
C GLU A 292 25.77 0.99 8.10
N ASP A 293 24.83 1.24 7.17
CA ASP A 293 24.72 2.53 6.49
C ASP A 293 24.30 3.64 7.49
N ALA A 294 23.42 3.32 8.45
CA ALA A 294 23.07 4.24 9.53
C ALA A 294 24.27 4.61 10.39
N GLN A 295 25.14 3.63 10.76
CA GLN A 295 26.34 3.86 11.56
C GLN A 295 27.37 4.72 10.81
N LYS A 296 27.46 4.56 9.49
CA LYS A 296 28.35 5.36 8.62
C LYS A 296 27.78 6.76 8.32
N SER A 297 26.56 7.07 8.77
CA SER A 297 25.83 8.30 8.43
C SER A 297 25.61 8.47 6.92
N GLU A 298 25.43 7.36 6.20
CA GLU A 298 25.18 7.32 4.77
C GLU A 298 23.66 7.41 4.47
N LEU A 299 22.79 7.21 5.46
CA LEU A 299 21.35 7.34 5.30
C LEU A 299 20.89 8.81 5.34
N PRO A 300 19.84 9.17 4.58
CA PRO A 300 19.20 10.48 4.68
C PRO A 300 18.73 10.78 6.10
N SER A 301 18.80 12.05 6.53
CA SER A 301 18.26 12.47 7.82
C SER A 301 16.74 12.30 7.87
N LEU A 302 16.22 11.77 8.98
CA LEU A 302 14.78 11.74 9.29
C LEU A 302 14.33 12.94 10.14
N GLU A 303 15.23 13.85 10.53
CA GLU A 303 14.86 15.04 11.30
C GLU A 303 14.01 15.99 10.48
N ALA A 304 13.00 16.60 11.10
CA ALA A 304 12.14 17.58 10.45
C ALA A 304 12.97 18.74 9.84
N THR A 305 12.52 19.22 8.70
CA THR A 305 13.07 20.45 8.13
C THR A 305 12.69 21.61 9.05
N SER A 306 13.69 22.28 9.64
CA SER A 306 13.44 23.44 10.50
C SER A 306 13.12 24.64 9.63
N PHE A 307 12.04 25.34 9.95
CA PHE A 307 11.76 26.69 9.43
C PHE A 307 12.80 27.69 9.98
N ILE A 308 14.04 27.60 9.55
CA ILE A 308 15.02 28.64 9.83
C ILE A 308 15.13 29.53 8.58
N GLY A 309 14.42 30.67 8.61
CA GLY A 309 14.87 31.87 7.92
C GLY A 309 14.36 32.15 6.53
N LEU A 310 13.06 32.39 6.36
CA LEU A 310 12.59 33.30 5.29
C LEU A 310 12.44 34.78 5.76
N ASN A 311 12.84 35.08 6.99
CA ASN A 311 12.74 36.47 7.53
C ASN A 311 14.03 37.27 7.52
N GLN A 312 15.15 36.78 7.01
CA GLN A 312 16.41 37.58 6.96
C GLN A 312 16.73 38.24 5.62
N GLN A 313 15.87 38.13 4.62
CA GLN A 313 16.08 38.83 3.33
C GLN A 313 15.17 40.06 3.09
N ARG A 314 14.42 40.53 4.09
CA ARG A 314 13.58 41.76 3.93
C ARG A 314 14.10 43.02 4.58
N ASP A 315 15.23 42.98 5.26
CA ASP A 315 15.78 44.18 5.94
C ASP A 315 17.06 44.80 5.29
N GLU A 316 17.43 44.39 4.07
CA GLU A 316 18.49 45.05 3.31
C GLU A 316 18.03 45.38 1.89
N SER A 317 17.09 46.37 1.79
CA SER A 317 16.90 47.12 0.54
C SER A 317 16.24 48.46 0.80
#